data_7eb9ba6ddfc289d590b84e26e14b6e6b
#
_entry.id   7eb9ba6ddfc289d590b84e26e14b6e6b
#
_cell.length_a   1.000
_cell.length_b   1.000
_cell.length_c   1.000
_cell.angle_alpha   90.00
_cell.angle_beta   90.00
_cell.angle_gamma   90.00
#
_symmetry.space_group_name_H-M   'P 1'
#
loop_
_entity.id
_entity.type
_entity.pdbx_description
1 polymer ?
#
loop_
_entity_poly.entity_id
_entity_poly.type
_entity_poly.pdbx_seq_one_letter_code
_entity_poly.pdbx_strand_id
1 'polypeptide(L)'
;MRRILTCLTFAGLLLLAACSCRKAEPGGGPQAARTFAKGADISWVTWMEARGFKFYNAAGQERECTALLKEIGANAVRLRVWVDPADGWCGKDDVVVKAKRAQALGMDVMIDFHYSDSWADPGKQPVPEAWKAMGPEAMAQALAAHTTDVLQALKGAGVDVKWVQVGNETTNGMLWESGRVAGTNAGEFVRYFDAGRQAVKAVFPQAQVILHLDNGWDLATLNWFLTLMKGKGLDYDVLGLSLYPSYWEDGAYPDWTPKTKQFVDNLPVLYRNYGKPVLLVEFGMPAAEPGKGKAALEYILHNTRDYDYFQGVFFWEPESEAARIGYPYGAFADGKPTEAMDPFGE
;
A
#
# COMPACT_ATOMS: atom_id res chain seq x y z
N MET A 1 -20.02 62.23 -78.89
CA MET A 1 -19.21 62.53 -77.67
C MET A 1 -19.94 62.00 -76.48
N ARG A 2 -19.64 60.82 -76.05
CA ARG A 2 -20.10 60.24 -74.76
C ARG A 2 -18.98 59.35 -74.23
N ARG A 3 -18.41 59.73 -73.10
CA ARG A 3 -17.38 58.95 -72.35
C ARG A 3 -18.10 57.89 -71.54
N ILE A 4 -17.69 56.64 -71.72
CA ILE A 4 -18.15 55.52 -70.96
C ILE A 4 -17.16 55.33 -69.80
N LEU A 5 -17.66 55.42 -68.59
CA LEU A 5 -16.91 55.21 -67.36
C LEU A 5 -17.07 53.73 -66.92
N THR A 6 -15.97 52.98 -66.86
CA THR A 6 -15.98 51.61 -66.48
C THR A 6 -15.74 51.53 -64.93
N CYS A 7 -16.75 51.05 -64.20
CA CYS A 7 -16.62 50.76 -62.80
C CYS A 7 -15.99 49.36 -62.59
N LEU A 8 -14.86 49.33 -61.94
CA LEU A 8 -14.25 48.12 -61.40
C LEU A 8 -14.78 47.85 -59.99
N THR A 9 -15.49 46.75 -59.80
CA THR A 9 -15.94 46.28 -58.50
C THR A 9 -14.86 45.42 -57.92
N PHE A 10 -14.28 45.84 -56.77
CA PHE A 10 -13.42 45.04 -55.90
C PHE A 10 -14.31 44.24 -54.97
N ALA A 11 -14.26 42.90 -55.08
CA ALA A 11 -14.85 41.99 -54.10
C ALA A 11 -13.86 41.77 -52.96
N GLY A 12 -14.14 42.39 -51.83
CA GLY A 12 -13.37 42.15 -50.61
C GLY A 12 -13.81 40.85 -49.93
N LEU A 13 -12.89 39.88 -49.81
CA LEU A 13 -13.06 38.67 -49.03
C LEU A 13 -12.85 39.01 -47.55
N LEU A 14 -13.92 39.03 -46.76
CA LEU A 14 -13.82 39.06 -45.29
C LEU A 14 -13.48 37.65 -44.76
N LEU A 15 -12.26 37.45 -44.33
CA LEU A 15 -11.86 36.30 -43.48
C LEU A 15 -12.35 36.53 -42.05
N LEU A 16 -13.41 35.85 -41.68
CA LEU A 16 -13.83 35.72 -40.28
C LEU A 16 -12.87 34.75 -39.53
N ALA A 17 -11.94 35.33 -38.80
CA ALA A 17 -11.14 34.57 -37.83
C ALA A 17 -12.04 34.20 -36.66
N ALA A 18 -12.50 32.94 -36.61
CA ALA A 18 -13.15 32.37 -35.44
C ALA A 18 -12.10 32.19 -34.33
N CYS A 19 -12.06 33.13 -33.39
CA CYS A 19 -11.28 33.01 -32.16
C CYS A 19 -11.98 32.02 -31.26
N SER A 20 -11.56 30.74 -31.29
CA SER A 20 -12.04 29.73 -30.36
C SER A 20 -11.35 29.97 -29.00
N CYS A 21 -12.06 30.60 -28.08
CA CYS A 21 -11.67 30.67 -26.69
C CYS A 21 -11.69 29.25 -26.09
N ARG A 22 -10.56 28.56 -26.13
CA ARG A 22 -10.34 27.43 -25.24
C ARG A 22 -10.30 27.96 -23.79
N LYS A 23 -11.29 27.59 -22.98
CA LYS A 23 -11.20 27.74 -21.52
C LYS A 23 -9.93 27.02 -21.07
N ALA A 24 -9.00 27.76 -20.49
CA ALA A 24 -7.85 27.21 -19.82
C ALA A 24 -8.39 26.38 -18.62
N GLU A 25 -8.13 25.10 -18.63
CA GLU A 25 -8.28 24.28 -17.42
C GLU A 25 -7.28 24.77 -16.36
N PRO A 26 -7.64 24.77 -15.07
CA PRO A 26 -6.74 25.22 -14.02
C PRO A 26 -5.48 24.36 -14.04
N GLY A 27 -4.34 25.00 -14.24
CA GLY A 27 -3.04 24.39 -14.41
C GLY A 27 -2.67 23.45 -13.25
N GLY A 28 -2.62 22.17 -13.52
CA GLY A 28 -1.79 21.26 -12.77
C GLY A 28 -0.34 21.62 -13.07
N GLY A 29 0.40 22.10 -12.06
CA GLY A 29 1.86 22.19 -12.15
C GLY A 29 2.43 20.80 -12.51
N PRO A 30 3.68 20.69 -12.97
CA PRO A 30 4.28 19.42 -13.31
C PRO A 30 4.19 18.50 -12.08
N GLN A 31 3.32 17.50 -12.15
CA GLN A 31 3.21 16.47 -11.13
C GLN A 31 4.58 15.75 -11.15
N ALA A 32 5.35 15.88 -10.07
CA ALA A 32 6.61 15.15 -9.95
C ALA A 32 6.35 13.70 -10.37
N ALA A 33 7.20 13.18 -11.27
CA ALA A 33 7.05 11.82 -11.77
C ALA A 33 6.92 10.88 -10.57
N ARG A 34 5.78 10.20 -10.45
CA ARG A 34 5.53 9.29 -9.34
C ARG A 34 6.55 8.17 -9.42
N THR A 35 7.42 8.06 -8.44
CA THR A 35 8.35 6.94 -8.36
C THR A 35 7.54 5.68 -8.01
N PHE A 36 7.64 4.65 -8.84
CA PHE A 36 7.03 3.35 -8.58
C PHE A 36 7.65 2.75 -7.32
N ALA A 37 6.82 2.32 -6.37
CA ALA A 37 7.30 1.74 -5.13
C ALA A 37 7.75 0.29 -5.33
N LYS A 38 9.02 0.04 -5.05
CA LYS A 38 9.62 -1.28 -4.88
C LYS A 38 9.89 -1.44 -3.39
N GLY A 39 8.88 -1.90 -2.65
CA GLY A 39 8.85 -1.85 -1.20
C GLY A 39 9.06 -3.21 -0.55
N ALA A 40 9.45 -3.17 0.73
CA ALA A 40 9.49 -4.33 1.60
C ALA A 40 8.79 -4.01 2.93
N ASP A 41 7.92 -4.91 3.43
CA ASP A 41 7.54 -4.90 4.83
C ASP A 41 8.68 -5.53 5.62
N ILE A 42 9.20 -4.81 6.59
CA ILE A 42 10.34 -5.24 7.43
C ILE A 42 10.02 -5.08 8.92
N SER A 43 8.78 -5.35 9.26
CA SER A 43 8.30 -5.13 10.62
C SER A 43 8.99 -6.03 11.65
N TRP A 44 9.53 -7.18 11.24
CA TRP A 44 10.27 -8.09 12.10
C TRP A 44 11.76 -7.74 12.28
N VAL A 45 12.33 -6.86 11.49
CA VAL A 45 13.79 -6.67 11.40
C VAL A 45 14.44 -6.43 12.77
N THR A 46 13.91 -5.56 13.61
CA THR A 46 14.45 -5.23 14.94
C THR A 46 14.34 -6.42 15.90
N TRP A 47 13.22 -7.16 15.85
CA TRP A 47 13.01 -8.40 16.58
C TRP A 47 14.03 -9.48 16.16
N MET A 48 14.31 -9.60 14.87
CA MET A 48 15.29 -10.55 14.33
C MET A 48 16.71 -10.16 14.75
N GLU A 49 17.09 -8.89 14.60
CA GLU A 49 18.41 -8.39 15.03
C GLU A 49 18.67 -8.63 16.51
N ALA A 50 17.67 -8.36 17.38
CA ALA A 50 17.77 -8.63 18.81
C ALA A 50 17.99 -10.13 19.15
N ARG A 51 17.66 -11.03 18.22
CA ARG A 51 17.87 -12.48 18.30
C ARG A 51 19.11 -12.96 17.57
N GLY A 52 19.97 -12.03 17.13
CA GLY A 52 21.24 -12.34 16.48
C GLY A 52 21.14 -12.77 15.02
N PHE A 53 20.02 -12.46 14.34
CA PHE A 53 19.96 -12.60 12.89
C PHE A 53 20.91 -11.58 12.25
N LYS A 54 21.58 -12.00 11.19
CA LYS A 54 22.51 -11.19 10.43
C LYS A 54 22.18 -11.30 8.96
N PHE A 55 22.38 -10.20 8.25
CA PHE A 55 22.08 -10.10 6.83
C PHE A 55 23.37 -9.84 6.04
N TYR A 56 23.44 -10.38 4.82
CA TYR A 56 24.64 -10.32 3.99
C TYR A 56 24.25 -9.99 2.55
N ASN A 57 25.09 -9.20 1.90
CA ASN A 57 24.96 -8.98 0.46
C ASN A 57 25.51 -10.18 -0.35
N ALA A 58 25.41 -10.11 -1.68
CA ALA A 58 25.88 -11.16 -2.58
C ALA A 58 27.39 -11.47 -2.42
N ALA A 59 28.20 -10.48 -2.02
CA ALA A 59 29.63 -10.65 -1.75
C ALA A 59 29.92 -11.28 -0.36
N GLY A 60 28.89 -11.61 0.42
CA GLY A 60 29.02 -12.17 1.76
C GLY A 60 29.43 -11.16 2.84
N GLN A 61 29.30 -9.87 2.56
CA GLN A 61 29.58 -8.82 3.53
C GLN A 61 28.32 -8.58 4.39
N GLU A 62 28.49 -8.53 5.72
CA GLU A 62 27.40 -8.19 6.65
C GLU A 62 26.88 -6.78 6.36
N ARG A 63 25.55 -6.64 6.37
CA ARG A 63 24.81 -5.39 6.16
C ARG A 63 23.69 -5.25 7.20
N GLU A 64 23.34 -4.03 7.51
CA GLU A 64 22.06 -3.73 8.13
C GLU A 64 20.93 -4.02 7.12
N CYS A 65 19.83 -4.64 7.55
CA CYS A 65 18.81 -5.17 6.63
C CYS A 65 18.19 -4.09 5.72
N THR A 66 17.84 -2.93 6.29
CA THR A 66 17.22 -1.83 5.52
C THR A 66 18.18 -1.30 4.44
N ALA A 67 19.48 -1.20 4.80
CA ALA A 67 20.53 -0.80 3.86
C ALA A 67 20.75 -1.85 2.77
N LEU A 68 20.68 -3.14 3.11
CA LEU A 68 20.77 -4.23 2.14
C LEU A 68 19.61 -4.20 1.14
N LEU A 69 18.38 -3.98 1.63
CA LEU A 69 17.22 -3.84 0.75
C LEU A 69 17.35 -2.65 -0.19
N LYS A 70 17.87 -1.52 0.31
CA LYS A 70 18.20 -0.36 -0.53
C LYS A 70 19.26 -0.70 -1.59
N GLU A 71 20.30 -1.45 -1.22
CA GLU A 71 21.38 -1.89 -2.11
C GLU A 71 20.85 -2.72 -3.28
N ILE A 72 19.83 -3.56 -3.05
CA ILE A 72 19.21 -4.41 -4.07
C ILE A 72 18.04 -3.75 -4.82
N GLY A 73 17.78 -2.45 -4.61
CA GLY A 73 16.84 -1.67 -5.41
C GLY A 73 15.51 -1.33 -4.74
N ALA A 74 15.26 -1.76 -3.50
CA ALA A 74 14.09 -1.31 -2.76
C ALA A 74 14.16 0.21 -2.47
N ASN A 75 13.03 0.90 -2.60
CA ASN A 75 12.93 2.34 -2.41
C ASN A 75 11.86 2.75 -1.38
N ALA A 76 11.17 1.78 -0.80
CA ALA A 76 10.15 2.00 0.20
C ALA A 76 10.15 0.90 1.26
N VAL A 77 9.66 1.22 2.46
CA VAL A 77 9.38 0.24 3.52
C VAL A 77 7.93 0.35 3.98
N ARG A 78 7.35 -0.79 4.39
CA ARG A 78 6.09 -0.88 5.11
C ARG A 78 6.36 -1.36 6.52
N LEU A 79 5.74 -0.73 7.52
CA LEU A 79 5.98 -0.96 8.93
C LEU A 79 4.65 -1.11 9.66
N ARG A 80 4.39 -2.29 10.20
CA ARG A 80 3.23 -2.64 11.01
C ARG A 80 3.29 -1.95 12.37
N VAL A 81 2.13 -1.48 12.85
CA VAL A 81 1.96 -0.89 14.17
C VAL A 81 0.89 -1.62 14.95
N TRP A 82 1.24 -2.08 16.15
CA TRP A 82 0.32 -2.60 17.18
C TRP A 82 0.08 -1.53 18.27
N VAL A 83 -1.02 -1.67 19.02
CA VAL A 83 -1.42 -0.67 20.02
C VAL A 83 -0.59 -0.81 21.29
N ASP A 84 -0.61 -2.00 21.91
CA ASP A 84 0.15 -2.30 23.13
C ASP A 84 0.69 -3.75 23.06
N PRO A 85 1.70 -4.01 22.22
CA PRO A 85 2.28 -5.34 22.09
C PRO A 85 3.04 -5.74 23.35
N ALA A 86 2.80 -6.97 23.84
CA ALA A 86 3.32 -7.47 25.11
C ALA A 86 4.86 -7.44 25.21
N ASP A 87 5.57 -7.57 24.09
CA ASP A 87 7.03 -7.59 24.02
C ASP A 87 7.64 -6.30 23.44
N GLY A 88 6.79 -5.31 23.12
CA GLY A 88 7.19 -4.01 22.58
C GLY A 88 7.51 -3.98 21.09
N TRP A 89 7.68 -5.13 20.44
CA TRP A 89 7.94 -5.18 18.99
C TRP A 89 6.70 -4.76 18.18
N CYS A 90 6.93 -3.98 17.13
CA CYS A 90 5.88 -3.31 16.35
C CYS A 90 5.04 -2.31 17.17
N GLY A 91 5.42 -1.97 18.39
CA GLY A 91 4.90 -0.80 19.11
C GLY A 91 5.47 0.51 18.54
N LYS A 92 4.92 1.62 18.99
CA LYS A 92 5.29 2.97 18.52
C LYS A 92 6.80 3.21 18.47
N ASP A 93 7.52 2.94 19.56
CA ASP A 93 8.95 3.27 19.67
C ASP A 93 9.80 2.41 18.73
N ASP A 94 9.47 1.13 18.58
CA ASP A 94 10.13 0.22 17.65
C ASP A 94 9.90 0.62 16.17
N VAL A 95 8.68 1.05 15.84
CA VAL A 95 8.35 1.56 14.50
C VAL A 95 9.12 2.84 14.18
N VAL A 96 9.27 3.75 15.14
CA VAL A 96 10.07 4.98 14.97
C VAL A 96 11.52 4.64 14.67
N VAL A 97 12.11 3.64 15.33
CA VAL A 97 13.50 3.20 15.06
C VAL A 97 13.65 2.73 13.62
N LYS A 98 12.77 1.85 13.14
CA LYS A 98 12.79 1.31 11.77
C LYS A 98 12.56 2.40 10.72
N ALA A 99 11.55 3.25 10.93
CA ALA A 99 11.23 4.34 10.03
C ALA A 99 12.38 5.36 9.89
N LYS A 100 13.09 5.67 10.96
CA LYS A 100 14.30 6.52 10.90
C LYS A 100 15.41 5.92 10.07
N ARG A 101 15.63 4.59 10.14
CA ARG A 101 16.63 3.90 9.29
C ARG A 101 16.27 4.07 7.81
N ALA A 102 15.02 3.80 7.45
CA ALA A 102 14.52 3.96 6.08
C ALA A 102 14.62 5.41 5.58
N GLN A 103 14.20 6.38 6.40
CA GLN A 103 14.29 7.81 6.09
C GLN A 103 15.74 8.26 5.85
N ALA A 104 16.70 7.78 6.66
CA ALA A 104 18.11 8.10 6.51
C ALA A 104 18.72 7.58 5.19
N LEU A 105 18.12 6.53 4.62
CA LEU A 105 18.50 5.96 3.32
C LEU A 105 17.70 6.55 2.14
N GLY A 106 16.83 7.54 2.40
CA GLY A 106 15.99 8.17 1.38
C GLY A 106 14.94 7.20 0.82
N MET A 107 14.44 6.27 1.64
CA MET A 107 13.34 5.38 1.29
C MET A 107 12.01 5.98 1.75
N ASP A 108 10.96 5.79 0.95
CA ASP A 108 9.60 6.15 1.31
C ASP A 108 9.09 5.24 2.45
N VAL A 109 8.26 5.80 3.33
CA VAL A 109 7.74 5.07 4.50
C VAL A 109 6.22 4.91 4.39
N MET A 110 5.76 3.66 4.55
CA MET A 110 4.36 3.30 4.78
C MET A 110 4.18 2.83 6.21
N ILE A 111 3.12 3.29 6.87
CA ILE A 111 2.72 2.83 8.21
C ILE A 111 1.44 2.02 8.08
N ASP A 112 1.43 0.83 8.65
CA ASP A 112 0.30 -0.08 8.65
C ASP A 112 -0.27 -0.27 10.06
N PHE A 113 -1.40 0.36 10.34
CA PHE A 113 -2.07 0.25 11.63
C PHE A 113 -2.97 -0.98 11.68
N HIS A 114 -2.65 -1.95 12.54
CA HIS A 114 -3.51 -3.11 12.80
C HIS A 114 -4.69 -2.81 13.74
N TYR A 115 -4.57 -1.79 14.58
CA TYR A 115 -5.51 -1.45 15.65
C TYR A 115 -5.83 -2.63 16.57
N SER A 116 -4.81 -3.38 16.92
CA SER A 116 -4.81 -4.53 17.82
C SER A 116 -3.49 -4.59 18.58
N ASP A 117 -3.40 -5.41 19.62
CA ASP A 117 -2.15 -5.64 20.36
C ASP A 117 -1.28 -6.74 19.72
N SER A 118 -1.78 -7.36 18.66
CA SER A 118 -1.14 -8.42 17.89
C SER A 118 -1.69 -8.48 16.47
N TRP A 119 -1.55 -9.61 15.81
CA TRP A 119 -2.02 -9.84 14.44
C TRP A 119 -3.51 -9.54 14.25
N ALA A 120 -3.82 -8.70 13.27
CA ALA A 120 -5.12 -8.52 12.66
C ALA A 120 -5.03 -8.97 11.20
N ASP A 121 -5.95 -9.84 10.78
CA ASP A 121 -5.99 -10.45 9.45
C ASP A 121 -7.46 -10.72 9.04
N PRO A 122 -7.76 -11.20 7.82
CA PRO A 122 -9.13 -11.41 7.37
C PRO A 122 -9.95 -12.39 8.22
N GLY A 123 -9.28 -13.27 8.97
CA GLY A 123 -9.90 -14.26 9.85
C GLY A 123 -10.12 -13.76 11.29
N LYS A 124 -9.42 -12.70 11.69
CA LYS A 124 -9.51 -12.13 13.04
C LYS A 124 -9.11 -10.66 13.08
N GLN A 125 -9.90 -9.87 13.77
CA GLN A 125 -9.65 -8.42 13.96
C GLN A 125 -9.88 -8.08 15.45
N PRO A 126 -8.99 -8.53 16.35
CA PRO A 126 -9.20 -8.40 17.79
C PRO A 126 -9.11 -6.95 18.22
N VAL A 127 -9.99 -6.57 19.13
CA VAL A 127 -9.94 -5.28 19.82
C VAL A 127 -8.77 -5.27 20.79
N PRO A 128 -7.95 -4.20 20.84
CA PRO A 128 -6.92 -4.02 21.87
C PRO A 128 -7.51 -4.19 23.27
N GLU A 129 -6.74 -4.79 24.21
CA GLU A 129 -7.21 -5.06 25.56
C GLU A 129 -7.75 -3.80 26.24
N ALA A 130 -7.03 -2.69 26.10
CA ALA A 130 -7.41 -1.40 26.69
C ALA A 130 -8.71 -0.82 26.13
N TRP A 131 -9.21 -1.30 24.97
CA TRP A 131 -10.41 -0.78 24.31
C TRP A 131 -11.63 -1.69 24.44
N LYS A 132 -11.50 -2.88 24.99
CA LYS A 132 -12.57 -3.89 25.03
C LYS A 132 -13.85 -3.43 25.74
N ALA A 133 -13.73 -2.56 26.76
CA ALA A 133 -14.87 -2.01 27.47
C ALA A 133 -15.51 -0.77 26.81
N MET A 134 -14.96 -0.30 25.67
CA MET A 134 -15.40 0.91 25.01
C MET A 134 -16.58 0.63 24.08
N GLY A 135 -17.54 1.53 24.05
CA GLY A 135 -18.54 1.57 22.99
C GLY A 135 -17.97 2.14 21.69
N PRO A 136 -18.69 2.02 20.56
CA PRO A 136 -18.18 2.38 19.24
C PRO A 136 -17.60 3.80 19.12
N GLU A 137 -18.26 4.78 19.74
CA GLU A 137 -17.80 6.17 19.71
C GLU A 137 -16.47 6.37 20.43
N ALA A 138 -16.33 5.82 21.66
CA ALA A 138 -15.09 5.88 22.42
C ALA A 138 -13.96 5.11 21.74
N MET A 139 -14.27 3.99 21.07
CA MET A 139 -13.32 3.19 20.32
C MET A 139 -12.80 3.96 19.08
N ALA A 140 -13.67 4.68 18.36
CA ALA A 140 -13.25 5.55 17.27
C ALA A 140 -12.31 6.68 17.74
N GLN A 141 -12.60 7.26 18.92
CA GLN A 141 -11.74 8.28 19.53
C GLN A 141 -10.38 7.70 19.96
N ALA A 142 -10.36 6.50 20.55
CA ALA A 142 -9.15 5.81 20.94
C ALA A 142 -8.27 5.45 19.72
N LEU A 143 -8.89 4.99 18.64
CA LEU A 143 -8.24 4.72 17.36
C LEU A 143 -7.59 6.00 16.78
N ALA A 144 -8.33 7.09 16.74
CA ALA A 144 -7.81 8.38 16.26
C ALA A 144 -6.68 8.91 17.14
N ALA A 145 -6.78 8.76 18.46
CA ALA A 145 -5.75 9.15 19.41
C ALA A 145 -4.47 8.35 19.22
N HIS A 146 -4.57 7.01 19.09
CA HIS A 146 -3.43 6.13 18.82
C HIS A 146 -2.76 6.47 17.48
N THR A 147 -3.55 6.66 16.42
CA THR A 147 -3.04 7.06 15.09
C THR A 147 -2.27 8.38 15.19
N THR A 148 -2.84 9.38 15.87
CA THR A 148 -2.22 10.68 16.07
C THR A 148 -0.91 10.57 16.85
N ASP A 149 -0.89 9.81 17.94
CA ASP A 149 0.30 9.64 18.81
C ASP A 149 1.47 9.02 18.05
N VAL A 150 1.23 7.93 17.32
CA VAL A 150 2.28 7.28 16.51
C VAL A 150 2.79 8.20 15.41
N LEU A 151 1.90 8.84 14.67
CA LEU A 151 2.30 9.72 13.56
C LEU A 151 3.01 10.99 14.04
N GLN A 152 2.63 11.54 15.19
CA GLN A 152 3.35 12.66 15.81
C GLN A 152 4.75 12.26 16.28
N ALA A 153 4.92 11.05 16.83
CA ALA A 153 6.22 10.51 17.19
C ALA A 153 7.14 10.38 15.97
N LEU A 154 6.63 9.84 14.85
CA LEU A 154 7.35 9.76 13.59
C LEU A 154 7.74 11.15 13.06
N LYS A 155 6.80 12.08 13.03
CA LYS A 155 7.05 13.48 12.60
C LYS A 155 8.07 14.17 13.48
N GLY A 156 7.99 14.01 14.81
CA GLY A 156 8.96 14.53 15.77
C GLY A 156 10.36 13.93 15.60
N ALA A 157 10.44 12.70 15.10
CA ALA A 157 11.69 12.00 14.77
C ALA A 157 12.27 12.38 13.38
N GLY A 158 11.62 13.30 12.64
CA GLY A 158 12.04 13.74 11.30
C GLY A 158 11.71 12.74 10.18
N VAL A 159 10.76 11.83 10.41
CA VAL A 159 10.29 10.90 9.38
C VAL A 159 9.14 11.53 8.60
N ASP A 160 9.24 11.50 7.28
CA ASP A 160 8.14 11.83 6.37
C ASP A 160 7.38 10.55 5.98
N VAL A 161 6.08 10.52 6.27
CA VAL A 161 5.23 9.36 6.01
C VAL A 161 4.45 9.58 4.72
N LYS A 162 4.68 8.71 3.73
CA LYS A 162 4.05 8.82 2.41
C LYS A 162 2.69 8.13 2.35
N TRP A 163 2.56 6.96 3.00
CA TRP A 163 1.32 6.19 3.01
C TRP A 163 0.97 5.74 4.42
N VAL A 164 -0.32 5.66 4.70
CA VAL A 164 -0.84 5.12 5.96
C VAL A 164 -2.01 4.20 5.68
N GLN A 165 -1.88 2.94 6.07
CA GLN A 165 -2.99 1.99 6.10
C GLN A 165 -3.80 2.19 7.39
N VAL A 166 -5.10 2.39 7.22
CA VAL A 166 -6.06 2.47 8.33
C VAL A 166 -6.74 1.11 8.45
N GLY A 167 -6.13 0.23 9.22
CA GLY A 167 -6.48 -1.18 9.33
C GLY A 167 -5.74 -2.07 8.34
N ASN A 168 -5.49 -3.32 8.76
CA ASN A 168 -4.85 -4.36 7.96
C ASN A 168 -5.87 -5.37 7.46
N GLU A 169 -5.90 -5.65 6.14
CA GLU A 169 -6.74 -6.66 5.49
C GLU A 169 -8.21 -6.63 5.94
N THR A 170 -8.84 -5.48 5.79
CA THR A 170 -10.14 -5.14 6.40
C THR A 170 -11.35 -5.60 5.59
N THR A 171 -11.23 -6.60 4.71
CA THR A 171 -12.35 -7.11 3.90
C THR A 171 -13.55 -7.55 4.76
N ASN A 172 -13.30 -8.04 5.96
CA ASN A 172 -14.33 -8.38 6.94
C ASN A 172 -14.50 -7.30 8.05
N GLY A 173 -13.95 -6.09 7.83
CA GLY A 173 -13.97 -5.00 8.80
C GLY A 173 -12.75 -5.02 9.74
N MET A 174 -12.81 -4.22 10.82
CA MET A 174 -11.78 -4.15 11.87
C MET A 174 -12.46 -4.03 13.25
N LEU A 175 -11.71 -4.28 14.34
CA LEU A 175 -12.19 -4.12 15.72
C LEU A 175 -13.49 -4.90 15.98
N TRP A 176 -13.42 -6.23 15.76
CA TRP A 176 -14.60 -7.11 15.89
C TRP A 176 -15.10 -7.24 17.34
N GLU A 177 -16.40 -7.42 17.59
CA GLU A 177 -17.48 -7.57 16.60
C GLU A 177 -18.05 -6.21 16.10
N SER A 178 -17.72 -5.10 16.77
CA SER A 178 -18.33 -3.79 16.52
C SER A 178 -18.15 -3.31 15.07
N GLY A 179 -16.95 -3.37 14.53
CA GLY A 179 -16.64 -2.94 13.16
C GLY A 179 -16.63 -4.06 12.12
N ARG A 180 -17.22 -5.23 12.42
CA ARG A 180 -17.32 -6.33 11.46
C ARG A 180 -18.28 -5.96 10.33
N VAL A 181 -17.83 -6.06 9.07
CA VAL A 181 -18.61 -5.63 7.89
C VAL A 181 -19.79 -6.55 7.60
N ALA A 182 -19.77 -7.79 8.05
CA ALA A 182 -20.89 -8.71 7.92
C ALA A 182 -22.16 -8.20 8.63
N GLY A 183 -23.31 -8.27 7.99
CA GLY A 183 -24.58 -7.83 8.55
C GLY A 183 -24.78 -6.30 8.57
N THR A 184 -25.12 -5.72 9.72
CA THR A 184 -25.50 -4.31 9.86
C THR A 184 -24.34 -3.39 10.26
N ASN A 185 -23.19 -3.91 10.61
CA ASN A 185 -22.11 -3.15 11.26
C ASN A 185 -21.17 -2.39 10.29
N ALA A 186 -21.45 -2.42 8.99
CA ALA A 186 -20.65 -1.67 8.01
C ALA A 186 -20.57 -0.15 8.31
N GLY A 187 -21.55 0.41 9.03
CA GLY A 187 -21.53 1.80 9.49
C GLY A 187 -20.45 2.09 10.53
N GLU A 188 -20.23 1.15 11.45
CA GLU A 188 -19.19 1.30 12.48
C GLU A 188 -17.78 1.13 11.88
N PHE A 189 -17.60 0.22 10.92
CA PHE A 189 -16.37 0.15 10.17
C PHE A 189 -16.02 1.49 9.48
N VAL A 190 -17.01 2.12 8.82
CA VAL A 190 -16.83 3.44 8.20
C VAL A 190 -16.45 4.49 9.23
N ARG A 191 -17.10 4.49 10.41
CA ARG A 191 -16.76 5.40 11.51
C ARG A 191 -15.31 5.25 11.96
N TYR A 192 -14.84 4.01 12.16
CA TYR A 192 -13.46 3.75 12.58
C TYR A 192 -12.46 4.15 11.51
N PHE A 193 -12.71 3.76 10.26
CA PHE A 193 -11.85 4.12 9.15
C PHE A 193 -11.74 5.65 8.98
N ASP A 194 -12.88 6.36 9.01
CA ASP A 194 -12.88 7.82 8.85
C ASP A 194 -12.20 8.53 10.03
N ALA A 195 -12.34 8.04 11.25
CA ALA A 195 -11.61 8.56 12.43
C ALA A 195 -10.08 8.43 12.24
N GLY A 196 -9.61 7.28 11.77
CA GLY A 196 -8.20 7.07 11.44
C GLY A 196 -7.72 7.96 10.29
N ARG A 197 -8.51 8.04 9.20
CA ARG A 197 -8.22 8.90 8.05
C ARG A 197 -8.07 10.37 8.44
N GLN A 198 -8.98 10.87 9.26
CA GLN A 198 -8.93 12.26 9.75
C GLN A 198 -7.68 12.51 10.61
N ALA A 199 -7.33 11.56 11.49
CA ALA A 199 -6.12 11.63 12.30
C ALA A 199 -4.85 11.65 11.43
N VAL A 200 -4.78 10.83 10.38
CA VAL A 200 -3.68 10.85 9.41
C VAL A 200 -3.55 12.22 8.76
N LYS A 201 -4.65 12.74 8.21
CA LYS A 201 -4.64 14.02 7.49
C LYS A 201 -4.34 15.22 8.40
N ALA A 202 -4.66 15.12 9.68
CA ALA A 202 -4.32 16.16 10.67
C ALA A 202 -2.80 16.25 10.94
N VAL A 203 -2.08 15.11 10.93
CA VAL A 203 -0.63 15.08 11.20
C VAL A 203 0.19 15.21 9.92
N PHE A 204 -0.16 14.43 8.89
CA PHE A 204 0.47 14.40 7.57
C PHE A 204 -0.56 14.67 6.46
N PRO A 205 -0.89 15.93 6.14
CA PRO A 205 -1.92 16.26 5.15
C PRO A 205 -1.67 15.68 3.75
N GLN A 206 -0.40 15.45 3.40
CA GLN A 206 0.01 14.92 2.10
C GLN A 206 0.10 13.39 2.06
N ALA A 207 0.12 12.71 3.22
CA ALA A 207 0.16 11.25 3.24
C ALA A 207 -1.11 10.68 2.59
N GLN A 208 -0.92 9.64 1.78
CA GLN A 208 -2.03 8.92 1.15
C GLN A 208 -2.60 7.88 2.13
N VAL A 209 -3.90 7.93 2.34
CA VAL A 209 -4.62 6.96 3.20
C VAL A 209 -5.00 5.75 2.37
N ILE A 210 -4.60 4.57 2.82
CA ILE A 210 -4.83 3.31 2.14
C ILE A 210 -5.98 2.55 2.82
N LEU A 211 -6.93 2.08 2.00
CA LEU A 211 -7.89 1.03 2.36
C LEU A 211 -7.28 -0.30 1.92
N HIS A 212 -6.95 -1.18 2.88
CA HIS A 212 -6.28 -2.45 2.62
C HIS A 212 -7.25 -3.63 2.66
N LEU A 213 -7.31 -4.39 1.56
CA LEU A 213 -8.11 -5.59 1.39
C LEU A 213 -7.22 -6.79 1.02
N ASP A 214 -7.59 -7.96 1.51
CA ASP A 214 -6.92 -9.23 1.14
C ASP A 214 -7.34 -9.74 -0.24
N ASN A 215 -6.69 -10.81 -0.69
CA ASN A 215 -7.05 -11.56 -1.91
C ASN A 215 -7.29 -10.69 -3.16
N GLY A 216 -6.32 -9.86 -3.55
CA GLY A 216 -6.41 -8.96 -4.70
C GLY A 216 -6.81 -9.64 -6.03
N TRP A 217 -6.76 -10.95 -6.10
CA TRP A 217 -7.22 -11.76 -7.22
C TRP A 217 -8.75 -12.01 -7.23
N ASP A 218 -9.44 -11.91 -6.08
CA ASP A 218 -10.89 -12.17 -5.97
C ASP A 218 -11.72 -10.91 -6.28
N LEU A 219 -11.94 -10.66 -7.57
CA LEU A 219 -12.70 -9.50 -8.02
C LEU A 219 -14.13 -9.46 -7.47
N ALA A 220 -14.75 -10.62 -7.23
CA ALA A 220 -16.13 -10.68 -6.75
C ALA A 220 -16.22 -10.12 -5.31
N THR A 221 -15.35 -10.57 -4.42
CA THR A 221 -15.26 -10.08 -3.04
C THR A 221 -14.85 -8.60 -2.99
N LEU A 222 -13.86 -8.20 -3.79
CA LEU A 222 -13.43 -6.79 -3.88
C LEU A 222 -14.58 -5.88 -4.35
N ASN A 223 -15.30 -6.24 -5.40
CA ASN A 223 -16.43 -5.45 -5.88
C ASN A 223 -17.57 -5.39 -4.88
N TRP A 224 -17.89 -6.49 -4.21
CA TRP A 224 -18.88 -6.50 -3.13
C TRP A 224 -18.53 -5.48 -2.05
N PHE A 225 -17.32 -5.58 -1.50
CA PHE A 225 -16.87 -4.71 -0.42
C PHE A 225 -16.81 -3.24 -0.84
N LEU A 226 -16.14 -2.95 -1.96
CA LEU A 226 -15.96 -1.57 -2.44
C LEU A 226 -17.27 -0.90 -2.84
N THR A 227 -18.23 -1.65 -3.41
CA THR A 227 -19.57 -1.14 -3.72
C THR A 227 -20.33 -0.80 -2.43
N LEU A 228 -20.27 -1.68 -1.42
CA LEU A 228 -20.88 -1.43 -0.12
C LEU A 228 -20.27 -0.19 0.54
N MET A 229 -18.96 -0.07 0.58
CA MET A 229 -18.26 1.06 1.20
C MET A 229 -18.51 2.38 0.45
N LYS A 230 -18.51 2.36 -0.88
CA LYS A 230 -18.90 3.51 -1.71
C LYS A 230 -20.32 3.98 -1.40
N GLY A 231 -21.26 3.04 -1.22
CA GLY A 231 -22.66 3.34 -0.83
C GLY A 231 -22.78 3.92 0.58
N LYS A 232 -21.79 3.69 1.45
CA LYS A 232 -21.69 4.25 2.80
C LYS A 232 -20.89 5.57 2.86
N GLY A 233 -20.34 6.02 1.73
CA GLY A 233 -19.57 7.26 1.67
C GLY A 233 -18.11 7.14 2.20
N LEU A 234 -17.57 5.92 2.32
CA LEU A 234 -16.16 5.73 2.69
C LEU A 234 -15.25 6.42 1.67
N ASP A 235 -14.30 7.22 2.15
CA ASP A 235 -13.28 7.88 1.33
C ASP A 235 -11.87 7.45 1.73
N TYR A 236 -11.03 7.22 0.72
CA TYR A 236 -9.62 6.82 0.85
C TYR A 236 -8.85 7.30 -0.39
N ASP A 237 -7.53 7.35 -0.31
CA ASP A 237 -6.70 7.83 -1.42
C ASP A 237 -6.23 6.70 -2.34
N VAL A 238 -5.89 5.52 -1.78
CA VAL A 238 -5.30 4.38 -2.49
C VAL A 238 -5.97 3.08 -2.04
N LEU A 239 -6.21 2.17 -2.97
CA LEU A 239 -6.61 0.79 -2.67
C LEU A 239 -5.36 -0.06 -2.48
N GLY A 240 -5.14 -0.56 -1.26
CA GLY A 240 -4.11 -1.55 -0.95
C GLY A 240 -4.66 -2.96 -1.11
N LEU A 241 -3.87 -3.85 -1.70
CA LEU A 241 -4.24 -5.25 -1.90
C LEU A 241 -3.14 -6.19 -1.42
N SER A 242 -3.51 -7.36 -0.89
CA SER A 242 -2.60 -8.48 -0.66
C SER A 242 -2.69 -9.50 -1.79
N LEU A 243 -1.57 -10.13 -2.12
CA LEU A 243 -1.49 -11.22 -3.09
C LEU A 243 -0.49 -12.29 -2.63
N TYR A 244 -1.01 -13.43 -2.22
CA TYR A 244 -0.26 -14.66 -1.95
C TYR A 244 -0.74 -15.74 -2.93
N PRO A 245 -0.26 -15.73 -4.19
CA PRO A 245 -0.88 -16.52 -5.26
C PRO A 245 -0.64 -18.02 -5.11
N SER A 246 0.40 -18.39 -4.36
CA SER A 246 0.75 -19.79 -4.04
C SER A 246 0.67 -20.02 -2.52
N TYR A 247 -0.43 -19.60 -1.89
CA TYR A 247 -0.66 -19.86 -0.47
C TYR A 247 -0.93 -21.34 -0.23
N TRP A 248 -0.34 -21.92 0.86
CA TRP A 248 -0.48 -23.35 1.16
C TRP A 248 -1.94 -23.74 1.29
N GLU A 249 -2.39 -24.68 0.45
CA GLU A 249 -3.75 -25.20 0.42
C GLU A 249 -3.68 -26.73 0.21
N ASP A 250 -4.50 -27.48 0.92
CA ASP A 250 -4.68 -28.95 0.73
C ASP A 250 -3.38 -29.77 0.66
N GLY A 251 -2.36 -29.38 1.43
CA GLY A 251 -1.09 -30.10 1.52
C GLY A 251 -0.06 -29.77 0.44
N ALA A 252 -0.27 -28.71 -0.35
CA ALA A 252 0.65 -28.29 -1.40
C ALA A 252 0.64 -26.77 -1.61
N TYR A 253 1.65 -26.27 -2.31
CA TYR A 253 1.64 -24.92 -2.88
C TYR A 253 1.01 -24.97 -4.27
N PRO A 254 -0.14 -24.29 -4.49
CA PRO A 254 -0.79 -24.26 -5.81
C PRO A 254 0.04 -23.46 -6.82
N ASP A 255 -0.27 -23.65 -8.12
CA ASP A 255 0.30 -22.83 -9.18
C ASP A 255 -0.04 -21.35 -8.97
N TRP A 256 0.99 -20.51 -8.94
CA TRP A 256 0.88 -19.07 -8.73
C TRP A 256 0.23 -18.33 -9.92
N THR A 257 0.32 -18.91 -11.13
CA THR A 257 -0.03 -18.23 -12.39
C THR A 257 -1.49 -17.77 -12.45
N PRO A 258 -2.51 -18.57 -12.10
CA PRO A 258 -3.90 -18.16 -12.23
C PRO A 258 -4.25 -16.96 -11.35
N LYS A 259 -3.88 -16.98 -10.05
CA LYS A 259 -4.19 -15.89 -9.12
C LYS A 259 -3.42 -14.61 -9.46
N THR A 260 -2.15 -14.73 -9.91
CA THR A 260 -1.36 -13.57 -10.34
C THR A 260 -1.93 -12.93 -11.60
N LYS A 261 -2.35 -13.76 -12.56
CA LYS A 261 -3.00 -13.25 -13.77
C LYS A 261 -4.32 -12.54 -13.43
N GLN A 262 -5.18 -13.16 -12.62
CA GLN A 262 -6.43 -12.55 -12.17
C GLN A 262 -6.19 -11.21 -11.45
N PHE A 263 -5.16 -11.12 -10.58
CA PHE A 263 -4.79 -9.87 -9.94
C PHE A 263 -4.50 -8.77 -10.96
N VAL A 264 -3.65 -9.04 -11.96
CA VAL A 264 -3.30 -8.06 -13.00
C VAL A 264 -4.53 -7.68 -13.83
N ASP A 265 -5.37 -8.65 -14.22
CA ASP A 265 -6.60 -8.42 -14.98
C ASP A 265 -7.64 -7.60 -14.18
N ASN A 266 -7.63 -7.68 -12.84
CA ASN A 266 -8.53 -6.94 -11.97
C ASN A 266 -8.19 -5.45 -11.89
N LEU A 267 -6.91 -5.06 -11.98
CA LEU A 267 -6.45 -3.68 -11.78
C LEU A 267 -7.20 -2.65 -12.65
N PRO A 268 -7.32 -2.82 -13.98
CA PRO A 268 -8.05 -1.87 -14.83
C PRO A 268 -9.55 -1.84 -14.53
N VAL A 269 -10.12 -2.95 -14.04
CA VAL A 269 -11.54 -3.02 -13.66
C VAL A 269 -11.78 -2.22 -12.37
N LEU A 270 -10.94 -2.41 -11.37
CA LEU A 270 -11.01 -1.69 -10.09
C LEU A 270 -10.80 -0.18 -10.29
N TYR A 271 -9.80 0.22 -11.07
CA TYR A 271 -9.55 1.62 -11.35
C TYR A 271 -10.73 2.27 -12.09
N ARG A 272 -11.27 1.63 -13.12
CA ARG A 272 -12.44 2.12 -13.86
C ARG A 272 -13.68 2.27 -12.98
N ASN A 273 -13.94 1.33 -12.05
CA ASN A 273 -15.15 1.32 -11.23
C ASN A 273 -15.08 2.27 -10.04
N TYR A 274 -13.89 2.46 -9.47
CA TYR A 274 -13.71 3.19 -8.20
C TYR A 274 -12.82 4.42 -8.31
N GLY A 275 -12.04 4.58 -9.39
CA GLY A 275 -11.23 5.78 -9.65
C GLY A 275 -10.07 5.99 -8.69
N LYS A 276 -9.66 4.94 -7.95
CA LYS A 276 -8.57 5.02 -6.97
C LYS A 276 -7.35 4.27 -7.49
N PRO A 277 -6.15 4.84 -7.35
CA PRO A 277 -4.93 4.12 -7.64
C PRO A 277 -4.77 2.89 -6.73
N VAL A 278 -3.98 1.93 -7.17
CA VAL A 278 -3.78 0.65 -6.47
C VAL A 278 -2.31 0.48 -6.09
N LEU A 279 -2.08 -0.06 -4.89
CA LEU A 279 -0.79 -0.59 -4.41
C LEU A 279 -0.97 -2.07 -4.07
N LEU A 280 -0.03 -2.91 -4.49
CA LEU A 280 0.13 -4.23 -3.92
C LEU A 280 0.96 -4.09 -2.64
N VAL A 281 0.27 -3.98 -1.50
CA VAL A 281 0.90 -3.65 -0.21
C VAL A 281 1.44 -4.87 0.52
N GLU A 282 1.00 -6.07 0.11
CA GLU A 282 1.58 -7.35 0.53
C GLU A 282 1.68 -8.31 -0.65
N PHE A 283 2.88 -8.79 -0.89
CA PHE A 283 3.17 -9.86 -1.83
C PHE A 283 4.06 -10.89 -1.15
N GLY A 284 3.74 -12.16 -1.28
CA GLY A 284 4.57 -13.24 -0.76
C GLY A 284 4.47 -14.49 -1.62
N MET A 285 5.59 -15.21 -1.72
CA MET A 285 5.71 -16.47 -2.45
C MET A 285 6.47 -17.49 -1.59
N PRO A 286 6.27 -18.82 -1.80
CA PRO A 286 6.98 -19.83 -1.04
C PRO A 286 8.49 -19.64 -1.09
N ALA A 287 9.13 -19.44 0.06
CA ALA A 287 10.58 -19.25 0.19
C ALA A 287 11.40 -20.44 -0.36
N ALA A 288 10.79 -21.64 -0.36
CA ALA A 288 11.38 -22.84 -0.96
C ALA A 288 11.45 -22.83 -2.49
N GLU A 289 10.76 -21.87 -3.14
CA GLU A 289 10.65 -21.79 -4.61
C GLU A 289 10.99 -20.36 -5.11
N PRO A 290 12.19 -19.84 -4.84
CA PRO A 290 12.54 -18.44 -5.12
C PRO A 290 12.43 -18.09 -6.61
N GLY A 291 12.72 -19.02 -7.52
CA GLY A 291 12.55 -18.82 -8.96
C GLY A 291 11.09 -18.59 -9.36
N LYS A 292 10.12 -19.25 -8.69
CA LYS A 292 8.69 -18.94 -8.90
C LYS A 292 8.34 -17.57 -8.31
N GLY A 293 8.93 -17.19 -7.18
CA GLY A 293 8.80 -15.86 -6.58
C GLY A 293 9.25 -14.76 -7.55
N LYS A 294 10.42 -14.93 -8.13
CA LYS A 294 10.95 -14.05 -9.20
C LYS A 294 9.98 -13.97 -10.38
N ALA A 295 9.58 -15.11 -10.94
CA ALA A 295 8.70 -15.15 -12.12
C ALA A 295 7.34 -14.49 -11.87
N ALA A 296 6.75 -14.67 -10.68
CA ALA A 296 5.48 -14.03 -10.32
C ALA A 296 5.63 -12.50 -10.20
N LEU A 297 6.70 -12.02 -9.56
CA LEU A 297 6.97 -10.60 -9.41
C LEU A 297 7.29 -9.95 -10.78
N GLU A 298 8.13 -10.56 -11.61
CA GLU A 298 8.40 -10.13 -12.99
C GLU A 298 7.13 -10.05 -13.82
N TYR A 299 6.23 -11.04 -13.70
CA TYR A 299 4.94 -11.04 -14.40
C TYR A 299 4.11 -9.82 -14.01
N ILE A 300 4.01 -9.50 -12.72
CA ILE A 300 3.28 -8.33 -12.22
C ILE A 300 3.92 -7.06 -12.80
N LEU A 301 5.23 -6.85 -12.59
CA LEU A 301 5.93 -5.63 -12.99
C LEU A 301 5.87 -5.41 -14.51
N HIS A 302 6.06 -6.47 -15.30
CA HIS A 302 6.02 -6.39 -16.76
C HIS A 302 4.63 -6.02 -17.29
N ASN A 303 3.56 -6.63 -16.75
CA ASN A 303 2.22 -6.45 -17.28
C ASN A 303 1.50 -5.20 -16.71
N THR A 304 2.09 -4.54 -15.71
CA THR A 304 1.52 -3.32 -15.10
C THR A 304 2.35 -2.06 -15.37
N ARG A 305 3.46 -2.16 -16.10
CA ARG A 305 4.40 -1.05 -16.35
C ARG A 305 3.76 0.20 -16.97
N ASP A 306 2.69 0.01 -17.76
CA ASP A 306 1.95 1.07 -18.46
C ASP A 306 0.72 1.54 -17.66
N TYR A 307 0.50 1.04 -16.44
CA TYR A 307 -0.61 1.41 -15.58
C TYR A 307 -0.19 2.51 -14.60
N ASP A 308 -0.39 3.77 -15.01
CA ASP A 308 -0.06 4.95 -14.19
C ASP A 308 -0.81 5.01 -12.85
N TYR A 309 -1.90 4.27 -12.71
CA TYR A 309 -2.67 4.10 -11.49
C TYR A 309 -2.16 2.94 -10.59
N PHE A 310 -1.27 2.06 -11.06
CA PHE A 310 -0.62 1.05 -10.23
C PHE A 310 0.69 1.63 -9.68
N GLN A 311 0.76 1.81 -8.35
CA GLN A 311 1.79 2.64 -7.73
C GLN A 311 2.99 1.85 -7.23
N GLY A 312 2.90 0.52 -7.14
CA GLY A 312 4.03 -0.29 -6.66
C GLY A 312 3.65 -1.61 -6.03
N VAL A 313 4.68 -2.30 -5.56
CA VAL A 313 4.62 -3.61 -4.90
C VAL A 313 5.45 -3.57 -3.63
N PHE A 314 4.94 -4.16 -2.55
CA PHE A 314 5.65 -4.42 -1.30
C PHE A 314 5.75 -5.93 -1.07
N PHE A 315 6.98 -6.45 -0.99
CA PHE A 315 7.20 -7.84 -0.56
C PHE A 315 7.06 -7.91 0.95
N TRP A 316 6.23 -8.84 1.46
CA TRP A 316 5.95 -8.93 2.88
C TRP A 316 7.02 -9.76 3.59
N GLU A 317 7.72 -9.15 4.57
CA GLU A 317 8.78 -9.73 5.39
C GLU A 317 9.79 -10.55 4.56
N PRO A 318 10.37 -9.97 3.47
CA PRO A 318 11.26 -10.73 2.59
C PRO A 318 12.50 -11.26 3.31
N GLU A 319 12.98 -10.55 4.33
CA GLU A 319 14.16 -10.90 5.12
C GLU A 319 13.95 -12.10 6.05
N SER A 320 12.71 -12.59 6.17
CA SER A 320 12.37 -13.74 6.99
C SER A 320 12.92 -15.03 6.42
N GLU A 321 13.34 -15.92 7.33
CA GLU A 321 13.84 -17.25 6.97
C GLU A 321 12.91 -18.32 7.55
N ALA A 322 12.25 -19.09 6.69
CA ALA A 322 11.28 -20.11 7.07
C ALA A 322 11.83 -21.12 8.11
N ALA A 323 13.07 -21.55 7.94
CA ALA A 323 13.72 -22.51 8.85
C ALA A 323 13.95 -21.98 10.27
N ARG A 324 14.04 -20.64 10.44
CA ARG A 324 14.37 -20.00 11.73
C ARG A 324 13.17 -19.38 12.41
N ILE A 325 12.21 -18.88 11.67
CA ILE A 325 11.06 -18.16 12.24
C ILE A 325 9.70 -18.78 11.90
N GLY A 326 9.69 -19.83 11.05
CA GLY A 326 8.46 -20.56 10.72
C GLY A 326 7.53 -19.89 9.70
N TYR A 327 7.91 -18.74 9.17
CA TYR A 327 7.14 -18.07 8.10
C TYR A 327 7.63 -18.53 6.72
N PRO A 328 6.78 -19.18 5.91
CA PRO A 328 7.24 -19.87 4.71
C PRO A 328 7.28 -19.01 3.43
N TYR A 329 6.96 -17.72 3.47
CA TYR A 329 6.79 -16.87 2.28
C TYR A 329 7.82 -15.73 2.17
N GLY A 330 8.97 -15.83 2.86
CA GLY A 330 10.07 -14.89 2.76
C GLY A 330 10.85 -15.02 1.44
N ALA A 331 11.84 -14.16 1.25
CA ALA A 331 12.69 -14.14 0.06
C ALA A 331 14.20 -14.14 0.38
N PHE A 332 14.57 -14.52 1.60
CA PHE A 332 15.95 -14.65 2.03
C PHE A 332 16.27 -16.11 2.41
N ALA A 333 17.52 -16.47 2.21
CA ALA A 333 18.13 -17.74 2.66
C ALA A 333 19.52 -17.48 3.22
N ASP A 334 19.84 -18.04 4.40
CA ASP A 334 21.10 -17.84 5.09
C ASP A 334 21.50 -16.36 5.23
N GLY A 335 20.51 -15.51 5.53
CA GLY A 335 20.65 -14.06 5.67
C GLY A 335 20.88 -13.30 4.37
N LYS A 336 20.71 -13.91 3.21
CA LYS A 336 20.91 -13.27 1.89
C LYS A 336 19.62 -13.20 1.10
N PRO A 337 19.40 -12.11 0.35
CA PRO A 337 18.35 -12.09 -0.66
C PRO A 337 18.51 -13.23 -1.66
N THR A 338 17.42 -13.91 -1.98
CA THR A 338 17.36 -14.89 -3.07
C THR A 338 16.98 -14.20 -4.38
N GLU A 339 17.00 -14.94 -5.49
CA GLU A 339 16.56 -14.44 -6.79
C GLU A 339 15.12 -13.92 -6.82
N ALA A 340 14.28 -14.25 -5.83
CA ALA A 340 12.95 -13.68 -5.71
C ALA A 340 12.93 -12.15 -5.57
N MET A 341 14.05 -11.55 -5.12
CA MET A 341 14.22 -10.11 -4.99
C MET A 341 14.88 -9.44 -6.20
N ASP A 342 15.43 -10.19 -7.17
CA ASP A 342 16.11 -9.64 -8.36
C ASP A 342 15.29 -8.59 -9.11
N PRO A 343 13.94 -8.74 -9.28
CA PRO A 343 13.14 -7.77 -10.03
C PRO A 343 13.14 -6.36 -9.42
N PHE A 344 13.57 -6.20 -8.17
CA PHE A 344 13.71 -4.88 -7.56
C PHE A 344 14.95 -4.12 -8.05
N GLY A 345 15.99 -4.84 -8.53
CA GLY A 345 17.22 -4.26 -9.08
C GLY A 345 17.11 -3.79 -10.55
N GLU A 346 15.99 -4.10 -11.21
CA GLU A 346 15.75 -3.79 -12.64
C GLU A 346 15.09 -2.39 -12.88
#